data_68a1b71d74d24effbad325773ed74f40
#
_entry.id   68a1b71d74d24effbad325773ed74f40
#
_cell.length_a   1.000
_cell.length_b   1.000
_cell.length_c   1.000
_cell.angle_alpha   90.00
_cell.angle_beta   90.00
_cell.angle_gamma   90.00
#
_symmetry.space_group_name_H-M   'P 1'
#
loop_
_entity.id
_entity.type
_entity.pdbx_description
1 polymer ?
#
loop_
_entity_poly.entity_id
_entity_poly.type
_entity_poly.pdbx_seq_one_letter_code
_entity_poly.pdbx_strand_id
1 'polypeptide(L)'
;MATNKNASIRYRALDKCFRDYRHRYFIEDLIDKCEEELESFNFTANVSRRQIFDDIRFMESEAGWSIPLDRLKDGKKTYYRYYERDFTINEQPLTDEEMQQLRTMIITLSRFRGLPSNEWMEEIISSLEWRFNLKGNKENVVSFEQNQNLKGLDKLSDMLDVTSNHQVVEVQYHNYKNGGREMTFTLHPYYVKQFNNRWFLFGLDDKYHNIDTLALDRIVNLKVVEGVQFVPNTDISFEHYFDDVVGVTIPSKEIEKEHIVLQFTKGRFPYVSSKPIHHSQEIVSEEDCMVSIDVRPNNELVTQILSFGPDVEVLEPQSFREQIISKIQEYNKKYSLL
;
A
#
# COMPACT_ATOMS: atom_id res chain seq x y z
N MET A 1 -17.32 -9.30 -19.52
CA MET A 1 -16.20 -9.34 -20.49
C MET A 1 -15.11 -10.23 -19.90
N ALA A 2 -14.66 -11.25 -20.62
CA ALA A 2 -13.56 -12.07 -20.16
C ALA A 2 -12.32 -11.15 -20.11
N THR A 3 -11.77 -10.92 -18.94
CA THR A 3 -10.57 -10.14 -18.72
C THR A 3 -9.44 -10.83 -19.46
N ASN A 4 -8.90 -10.18 -20.49
CA ASN A 4 -7.82 -10.73 -21.33
C ASN A 4 -6.52 -10.69 -20.51
N LYS A 5 -6.39 -11.64 -19.59
CA LYS A 5 -5.28 -11.75 -18.66
C LYS A 5 -3.98 -11.78 -19.45
N ASN A 6 -3.04 -10.88 -19.15
CA ASN A 6 -1.71 -10.77 -19.77
C ASN A 6 -1.69 -10.32 -21.24
N ALA A 7 -2.74 -9.66 -21.74
CA ALA A 7 -2.78 -9.15 -23.11
C ALA A 7 -1.64 -8.16 -23.43
N SER A 8 -1.32 -7.28 -22.47
CA SER A 8 -0.25 -6.27 -22.63
C SER A 8 1.13 -6.88 -22.90
N ILE A 9 1.42 -8.06 -22.34
CA ILE A 9 2.66 -8.79 -22.57
C ILE A 9 2.69 -9.30 -24.02
N ARG A 10 1.57 -9.88 -24.50
CA ARG A 10 1.46 -10.36 -25.88
C ARG A 10 1.52 -9.21 -26.89
N TYR A 11 0.88 -8.06 -26.61
CA TYR A 11 0.98 -6.88 -27.49
C TYR A 11 2.42 -6.40 -27.65
N ARG A 12 3.22 -6.41 -26.59
CA ARG A 12 4.66 -6.08 -26.67
C ARG A 12 5.46 -7.10 -27.48
N ALA A 13 5.15 -8.39 -27.32
CA ALA A 13 5.79 -9.44 -28.13
C ALA A 13 5.46 -9.28 -29.61
N LEU A 14 4.18 -9.04 -29.95
CA LEU A 14 3.72 -8.80 -31.31
C LEU A 14 4.37 -7.55 -31.91
N ASP A 15 4.44 -6.45 -31.18
CA ASP A 15 5.11 -5.21 -31.61
C ASP A 15 6.57 -5.45 -31.98
N LYS A 16 7.31 -6.19 -31.11
CA LYS A 16 8.70 -6.58 -31.40
C LYS A 16 8.82 -7.37 -32.71
N CYS A 17 7.90 -8.32 -32.94
CA CYS A 17 7.88 -9.12 -34.17
C CYS A 17 7.56 -8.29 -35.43
N PHE A 18 6.56 -7.38 -35.32
CA PHE A 18 6.14 -6.57 -36.49
C PHE A 18 7.17 -5.50 -36.87
N ARG A 19 8.02 -5.07 -35.97
CA ARG A 19 9.14 -4.14 -36.18
C ARG A 19 10.38 -4.80 -36.75
N ASP A 20 10.55 -6.11 -36.59
CA ASP A 20 11.75 -6.80 -37.05
C ASP A 20 11.69 -7.10 -38.55
N TYR A 21 12.36 -6.26 -39.31
CA TYR A 21 12.45 -6.38 -40.76
C TYR A 21 13.44 -7.45 -41.25
N ARG A 22 14.18 -8.08 -40.35
CA ARG A 22 15.16 -9.12 -40.68
C ARG A 22 14.51 -10.49 -40.78
N HIS A 23 13.37 -10.71 -40.12
CA HIS A 23 12.64 -11.96 -40.09
C HIS A 23 11.23 -11.81 -40.66
N ARG A 24 10.66 -12.92 -41.10
CA ARG A 24 9.28 -13.03 -41.56
C ARG A 24 8.52 -13.84 -40.53
N TYR A 25 7.70 -13.16 -39.73
CA TYR A 25 6.91 -13.81 -38.69
C TYR A 25 5.57 -14.26 -39.22
N PHE A 26 5.38 -15.58 -39.27
CA PHE A 26 4.11 -16.22 -39.59
C PHE A 26 3.30 -16.39 -38.29
N ILE A 27 2.04 -16.85 -38.43
CA ILE A 27 1.16 -16.93 -37.27
C ILE A 27 1.68 -17.87 -36.17
N GLU A 28 2.35 -18.96 -36.53
CA GLU A 28 2.97 -19.91 -35.62
C GLU A 28 4.13 -19.25 -34.88
N ASP A 29 4.99 -18.52 -35.58
CA ASP A 29 6.11 -17.79 -34.95
C ASP A 29 5.63 -16.71 -33.98
N LEU A 30 4.49 -16.06 -34.26
CA LEU A 30 3.88 -15.06 -33.38
C LEU A 30 3.35 -15.71 -32.09
N ILE A 31 2.77 -16.92 -32.19
CA ILE A 31 2.33 -17.69 -31.02
C ILE A 31 3.54 -18.00 -30.16
N ASP A 32 4.59 -18.60 -30.73
CA ASP A 32 5.80 -19.01 -30.02
C ASP A 32 6.45 -17.80 -29.31
N LYS A 33 6.54 -16.65 -29.97
CA LYS A 33 7.11 -15.43 -29.37
C LYS A 33 6.24 -14.86 -28.24
N CYS A 34 4.93 -14.95 -28.35
CA CYS A 34 4.04 -14.55 -27.25
C CYS A 34 4.15 -15.49 -26.05
N GLU A 35 4.32 -16.79 -26.29
CA GLU A 35 4.53 -17.79 -25.23
C GLU A 35 5.88 -17.59 -24.54
N GLU A 36 6.98 -17.42 -25.30
CA GLU A 36 8.30 -17.09 -24.75
C GLU A 36 8.28 -15.85 -23.84
N GLU A 37 7.61 -14.78 -24.28
CA GLU A 37 7.52 -13.55 -23.48
C GLU A 37 6.67 -13.75 -22.22
N LEU A 38 5.56 -14.50 -22.28
CA LEU A 38 4.74 -14.84 -21.11
C LEU A 38 5.51 -15.67 -20.09
N GLU A 39 6.28 -16.68 -20.55
CA GLU A 39 7.11 -17.51 -19.69
C GLU A 39 8.19 -16.69 -18.97
N SER A 40 8.76 -15.69 -19.64
CA SER A 40 9.76 -14.79 -19.03
C SER A 40 9.21 -14.01 -17.83
N PHE A 41 7.89 -13.84 -17.74
CA PHE A 41 7.18 -13.22 -16.60
C PHE A 41 6.55 -14.24 -15.64
N ASN A 42 6.94 -15.53 -15.70
CA ASN A 42 6.40 -16.63 -14.89
C ASN A 42 4.89 -16.89 -15.09
N PHE A 43 4.33 -16.58 -16.24
CA PHE A 43 2.95 -16.93 -16.56
C PHE A 43 2.88 -18.23 -17.37
N THR A 44 1.79 -18.98 -17.16
CA THR A 44 1.55 -20.20 -17.96
C THR A 44 1.32 -19.82 -19.42
N ALA A 45 2.15 -20.31 -20.32
CA ALA A 45 2.06 -20.07 -21.73
C ALA A 45 1.08 -21.07 -22.38
N ASN A 46 -0.01 -20.57 -22.95
CA ASN A 46 -0.88 -21.31 -23.85
C ASN A 46 -1.66 -20.29 -24.68
N VAL A 47 -1.09 -19.93 -25.83
CA VAL A 47 -1.62 -18.90 -26.71
C VAL A 47 -2.23 -19.55 -27.95
N SER A 48 -3.54 -19.45 -28.11
CA SER A 48 -4.22 -19.98 -29.28
C SER A 48 -4.09 -19.06 -30.49
N ARG A 49 -4.13 -19.65 -31.70
CA ARG A 49 -4.16 -18.90 -32.95
C ARG A 49 -5.31 -17.88 -33.03
N ARG A 50 -6.48 -18.21 -32.46
CA ARG A 50 -7.61 -17.31 -32.38
C ARG A 50 -7.29 -16.08 -31.52
N GLN A 51 -6.59 -16.30 -30.43
CA GLN A 51 -6.22 -15.22 -29.50
C GLN A 51 -5.25 -14.22 -30.15
N ILE A 52 -4.27 -14.70 -30.96
CA ILE A 52 -3.40 -13.80 -31.71
C ILE A 52 -4.19 -12.96 -32.72
N PHE A 53 -5.17 -13.54 -33.40
CA PHE A 53 -6.00 -12.76 -34.34
C PHE A 53 -6.89 -11.74 -33.60
N ASP A 54 -7.41 -12.08 -32.44
CA ASP A 54 -8.21 -11.15 -31.64
C ASP A 54 -7.30 -10.01 -31.08
N ASP A 55 -6.08 -10.34 -30.65
CA ASP A 55 -5.07 -9.37 -30.23
C ASP A 55 -4.66 -8.42 -31.39
N ILE A 56 -4.37 -8.95 -32.57
CA ILE A 56 -4.05 -8.13 -33.76
C ILE A 56 -5.22 -7.21 -34.08
N ARG A 57 -6.46 -7.72 -34.09
CA ARG A 57 -7.65 -6.91 -34.37
C ARG A 57 -7.83 -5.78 -33.37
N PHE A 58 -7.56 -6.06 -32.08
CA PHE A 58 -7.57 -5.02 -31.06
C PHE A 58 -6.49 -3.97 -31.32
N MET A 59 -5.25 -4.39 -31.62
CA MET A 59 -4.14 -3.48 -31.90
C MET A 59 -4.40 -2.60 -33.14
N GLU A 60 -5.13 -3.09 -34.15
CA GLU A 60 -5.55 -2.33 -35.34
C GLU A 60 -6.73 -1.39 -35.09
N SER A 61 -7.48 -1.57 -34.01
CA SER A 61 -8.66 -0.75 -33.70
C SER A 61 -8.29 0.61 -33.10
N GLU A 62 -9.24 1.55 -33.15
CA GLU A 62 -9.12 2.85 -32.45
C GLU A 62 -9.04 2.72 -30.92
N ALA A 63 -9.62 1.65 -30.38
CA ALA A 63 -9.51 1.33 -28.95
C ALA A 63 -8.12 0.76 -28.58
N GLY A 64 -7.32 0.36 -29.54
CA GLY A 64 -5.93 -0.05 -29.43
C GLY A 64 -4.98 1.08 -29.86
N TRP A 65 -4.06 0.75 -30.77
CA TRP A 65 -3.03 1.69 -31.25
C TRP A 65 -3.16 2.04 -32.73
N SER A 66 -4.18 1.59 -33.42
CA SER A 66 -4.36 1.76 -34.87
C SER A 66 -3.09 1.38 -35.67
N ILE A 67 -2.48 0.24 -35.30
CA ILE A 67 -1.17 -0.17 -35.82
C ILE A 67 -1.14 -0.24 -37.36
N PRO A 68 -0.07 0.23 -38.01
CA PRO A 68 0.09 0.19 -39.46
C PRO A 68 0.57 -1.20 -39.92
N LEU A 69 -0.30 -2.22 -39.91
CA LEU A 69 0.06 -3.62 -40.14
C LEU A 69 -0.22 -4.07 -41.54
N ASP A 70 0.84 -4.54 -42.25
CA ASP A 70 0.74 -5.24 -43.51
C ASP A 70 0.64 -6.76 -43.31
N ARG A 71 -0.13 -7.40 -44.23
CA ARG A 71 -0.27 -8.85 -44.35
C ARG A 71 0.32 -9.28 -45.67
N LEU A 72 1.57 -9.72 -45.66
CA LEU A 72 2.35 -10.03 -46.85
C LEU A 72 2.38 -11.55 -47.09
N LYS A 73 2.35 -11.95 -48.37
CA LYS A 73 2.38 -13.38 -48.74
C LYS A 73 3.78 -13.85 -49.05
N ASP A 74 4.10 -15.05 -48.54
CA ASP A 74 5.27 -15.82 -48.92
C ASP A 74 4.79 -17.24 -49.30
N GLY A 75 4.60 -17.50 -50.58
CA GLY A 75 3.95 -18.68 -51.12
C GLY A 75 2.50 -18.82 -50.62
N LYS A 76 2.20 -19.87 -49.86
CA LYS A 76 0.87 -20.13 -49.28
C LYS A 76 0.69 -19.54 -47.88
N LYS A 77 1.75 -19.02 -47.26
CA LYS A 77 1.74 -18.48 -45.91
C LYS A 77 1.66 -16.95 -45.92
N THR A 78 1.09 -16.38 -44.84
CA THR A 78 1.03 -14.93 -44.64
C THR A 78 1.92 -14.58 -43.46
N TYR A 79 2.77 -13.57 -43.62
CA TYR A 79 3.55 -12.99 -42.53
C TYR A 79 3.11 -11.55 -42.26
N TYR A 80 3.43 -11.06 -41.08
CA TYR A 80 2.93 -9.80 -40.56
C TYR A 80 4.10 -8.86 -40.31
N ARG A 81 3.95 -7.56 -40.66
CA ARG A 81 4.96 -6.53 -40.49
C ARG A 81 4.32 -5.16 -40.52
N TYR A 82 4.86 -4.20 -39.77
CA TYR A 82 4.49 -2.80 -39.97
C TYR A 82 4.92 -2.29 -41.32
N TYR A 83 4.08 -1.48 -41.97
CA TYR A 83 4.51 -0.78 -43.20
C TYR A 83 5.28 0.51 -42.87
N GLU A 84 5.10 1.09 -41.66
CA GLU A 84 5.89 2.20 -41.13
C GLU A 84 7.04 1.67 -40.28
N ARG A 85 8.30 1.92 -40.72
CA ARG A 85 9.50 1.34 -40.11
C ARG A 85 9.76 1.81 -38.68
N ASP A 86 9.37 3.06 -38.37
CA ASP A 86 9.66 3.70 -37.12
C ASP A 86 8.48 3.57 -36.10
N PHE A 87 7.40 2.89 -36.53
CA PHE A 87 6.24 2.70 -35.69
C PHE A 87 6.51 1.70 -34.53
N THR A 88 6.03 2.03 -33.37
CA THR A 88 5.94 1.14 -32.19
C THR A 88 4.82 1.56 -31.28
N ILE A 89 4.18 0.58 -30.64
CA ILE A 89 3.16 0.88 -29.61
C ILE A 89 3.75 1.54 -28.36
N ASN A 90 5.08 1.42 -28.16
CA ASN A 90 5.75 2.00 -26.99
C ASN A 90 6.03 3.52 -27.11
N GLU A 91 5.93 4.07 -28.32
CA GLU A 91 6.18 5.51 -28.59
C GLU A 91 4.89 6.29 -28.85
N GLN A 92 3.74 5.63 -28.75
CA GLN A 92 2.46 6.32 -28.90
C GLN A 92 2.21 7.26 -27.73
N PRO A 93 1.63 8.44 -27.97
CA PRO A 93 1.22 9.31 -26.88
C PRO A 93 0.18 8.59 -26.01
N LEU A 94 0.27 8.81 -24.71
CA LEU A 94 -0.73 8.28 -23.79
C LEU A 94 -2.12 8.77 -24.17
N THR A 95 -3.10 7.90 -24.10
CA THR A 95 -4.50 8.28 -24.21
C THR A 95 -4.88 9.26 -23.08
N ASP A 96 -5.94 10.02 -23.25
CA ASP A 96 -6.42 10.94 -22.20
C ASP A 96 -6.73 10.20 -20.89
N GLU A 97 -7.21 8.98 -20.98
CA GLU A 97 -7.53 8.14 -19.82
C GLU A 97 -6.24 7.68 -19.11
N GLU A 98 -5.24 7.18 -19.84
CA GLU A 98 -3.93 6.81 -19.27
C GLU A 98 -3.21 8.02 -18.70
N MET A 99 -3.33 9.19 -19.33
CA MET A 99 -2.80 10.46 -18.83
C MET A 99 -3.45 10.86 -17.50
N GLN A 100 -4.76 10.69 -17.37
CA GLN A 100 -5.50 10.94 -16.13
C GLN A 100 -5.08 9.97 -15.03
N GLN A 101 -4.92 8.68 -15.35
CA GLN A 101 -4.45 7.67 -14.39
C GLN A 101 -3.03 7.99 -13.93
N LEU A 102 -2.14 8.36 -14.85
CA LEU A 102 -0.76 8.75 -14.51
C LEU A 102 -0.72 10.00 -13.61
N ARG A 103 -1.56 11.01 -13.90
CA ARG A 103 -1.71 12.18 -13.02
C ARG A 103 -2.12 11.79 -11.61
N THR A 104 -3.11 10.91 -11.48
CA THR A 104 -3.58 10.42 -10.19
C THR A 104 -2.48 9.67 -9.43
N MET A 105 -1.68 8.86 -10.13
CA MET A 105 -0.53 8.18 -9.55
C MET A 105 0.53 9.17 -9.06
N ILE A 106 0.87 10.17 -9.87
CA ILE A 106 1.85 11.22 -9.49
C ILE A 106 1.36 12.00 -8.27
N ILE A 107 0.08 12.40 -8.23
CA ILE A 107 -0.52 13.05 -7.06
C ILE A 107 -0.46 12.13 -5.83
N THR A 108 -0.69 10.84 -6.00
CA THR A 108 -0.59 9.87 -4.90
C THR A 108 0.84 9.72 -4.40
N LEU A 109 1.81 9.63 -5.31
CA LEU A 109 3.24 9.58 -4.96
C LEU A 109 3.71 10.89 -4.30
N SER A 110 3.12 12.02 -4.65
CA SER A 110 3.46 13.30 -4.02
C SER A 110 3.12 13.37 -2.52
N ARG A 111 2.36 12.39 -1.99
CA ARG A 111 2.17 12.21 -0.54
C ARG A 111 3.49 11.99 0.22
N PHE A 112 4.48 11.46 -0.49
CA PHE A 112 5.80 11.16 0.06
C PHE A 112 6.82 12.28 -0.17
N ARG A 113 6.38 13.41 -0.78
CA ARG A 113 7.22 14.61 -0.93
C ARG A 113 7.63 15.16 0.43
N GLY A 114 8.87 15.57 0.53
CA GLY A 114 9.42 16.16 1.75
C GLY A 114 9.77 15.15 2.84
N LEU A 115 9.67 13.84 2.58
CA LEU A 115 10.29 12.86 3.45
C LEU A 115 11.81 12.91 3.21
N PRO A 116 12.62 13.03 4.27
CA PRO A 116 14.07 12.93 4.17
C PRO A 116 14.45 11.62 3.46
N SER A 117 15.52 11.65 2.67
CA SER A 117 15.99 10.52 1.84
C SER A 117 15.14 10.16 0.61
N ASN A 118 14.09 10.91 0.30
CA ASN A 118 13.27 10.69 -0.89
C ASN A 118 13.56 11.70 -2.03
N GLU A 119 14.76 12.27 -2.07
CA GLU A 119 15.19 13.20 -3.13
C GLU A 119 15.06 12.56 -4.52
N TRP A 120 15.36 11.27 -4.64
CA TRP A 120 15.18 10.48 -5.86
C TRP A 120 13.70 10.46 -6.35
N MET A 121 12.75 10.52 -5.44
CA MET A 121 11.31 10.55 -5.78
C MET A 121 10.92 11.91 -6.37
N GLU A 122 11.48 13.00 -5.85
CA GLU A 122 11.30 14.34 -6.43
C GLU A 122 11.85 14.40 -7.85
N GLU A 123 13.00 13.79 -8.09
CA GLU A 123 13.59 13.69 -9.43
C GLU A 123 12.71 12.86 -10.37
N ILE A 124 12.22 11.70 -9.93
CA ILE A 124 11.31 10.85 -10.71
C ILE A 124 10.01 11.59 -11.00
N ILE A 125 9.35 12.17 -9.99
CA ILE A 125 8.10 12.93 -10.17
C ILE A 125 8.34 14.08 -11.16
N SER A 126 9.39 14.85 -10.98
CA SER A 126 9.74 15.97 -11.86
C SER A 126 10.04 15.50 -13.29
N SER A 127 10.72 14.37 -13.43
CA SER A 127 11.01 13.75 -14.73
C SER A 127 9.74 13.28 -15.44
N LEU A 128 8.82 12.64 -14.70
CA LEU A 128 7.53 12.19 -15.22
C LEU A 128 6.65 13.39 -15.62
N GLU A 129 6.56 14.41 -14.76
CA GLU A 129 5.84 15.65 -15.05
C GLU A 129 6.36 16.32 -16.34
N TRP A 130 7.68 16.36 -16.51
CA TRP A 130 8.30 16.93 -17.71
C TRP A 130 8.05 16.06 -18.95
N ARG A 131 8.27 14.75 -18.85
CA ARG A 131 8.20 13.78 -19.96
C ARG A 131 6.79 13.68 -20.54
N PHE A 132 5.78 13.74 -19.68
CA PHE A 132 4.38 13.62 -20.06
C PHE A 132 3.66 14.98 -20.15
N ASN A 133 4.43 16.08 -20.13
CA ASN A 133 3.91 17.45 -20.21
C ASN A 133 2.75 17.73 -19.23
N LEU A 134 2.85 17.18 -18.01
CA LEU A 134 1.85 17.31 -16.95
C LEU A 134 1.91 18.66 -16.24
N LYS A 135 2.85 19.54 -16.62
CA LYS A 135 3.00 20.89 -16.08
C LYS A 135 1.86 21.80 -16.55
N GLY A 136 0.69 21.62 -16.00
CA GLY A 136 -0.47 22.45 -16.31
C GLY A 136 -1.07 23.21 -15.12
N ASN A 137 -0.90 22.72 -13.90
CA ASN A 137 -1.42 23.39 -12.70
C ASN A 137 -0.32 23.48 -11.66
N LYS A 138 0.19 24.69 -11.46
CA LYS A 138 1.07 25.05 -10.32
C LYS A 138 0.28 25.19 -9.01
N GLU A 139 -1.04 25.11 -9.05
CA GLU A 139 -1.87 25.17 -7.86
C GLU A 139 -1.86 23.81 -7.17
N ASN A 140 -1.40 23.81 -5.95
CA ASN A 140 -1.45 22.64 -5.08
C ASN A 140 -2.90 22.45 -4.61
N VAL A 141 -3.73 21.83 -5.47
CA VAL A 141 -5.17 21.63 -5.22
C VAL A 141 -5.46 20.46 -4.27
N VAL A 142 -4.41 19.72 -3.87
CA VAL A 142 -4.52 18.57 -2.95
C VAL A 142 -3.40 18.66 -1.92
N SER A 143 -3.77 18.56 -0.65
CA SER A 143 -2.81 18.41 0.44
C SER A 143 -3.15 17.15 1.23
N PHE A 144 -2.11 16.51 1.77
CA PHE A 144 -2.25 15.37 2.66
C PHE A 144 -1.78 15.79 4.05
N GLU A 145 -2.44 15.27 5.08
CA GLU A 145 -1.98 15.46 6.44
C GLU A 145 -0.59 14.83 6.60
N GLN A 146 0.40 15.65 6.89
CA GLN A 146 1.78 15.24 7.11
C GLN A 146 2.30 15.90 8.37
N ASN A 147 2.94 15.14 9.23
CA ASN A 147 3.68 15.70 10.34
C ASN A 147 5.12 15.98 9.90
N GLN A 148 5.33 17.16 9.32
CA GLN A 148 6.66 17.60 8.83
C GLN A 148 7.72 17.65 9.94
N ASN A 149 7.28 17.75 11.20
CA ASN A 149 8.15 17.78 12.37
C ASN A 149 8.32 16.42 13.05
N LEU A 150 7.84 15.34 12.44
CA LEU A 150 8.01 14.00 12.99
C LEU A 150 9.49 13.64 13.01
N LYS A 151 10.01 13.39 14.20
CA LYS A 151 11.40 12.93 14.37
C LYS A 151 11.60 11.57 13.72
N GLY A 152 12.80 11.33 13.19
CA GLY A 152 13.19 10.03 12.65
C GLY A 152 12.74 9.77 11.21
N LEU A 153 12.07 10.69 10.53
CA LEU A 153 11.72 10.52 9.12
C LEU A 153 12.94 10.31 8.22
N ASP A 154 14.10 10.84 8.61
CA ASP A 154 15.39 10.61 7.98
C ASP A 154 15.79 9.12 7.95
N LYS A 155 15.26 8.30 8.85
CA LYS A 155 15.52 6.85 8.95
C LYS A 155 14.47 5.98 8.25
N LEU A 156 13.42 6.59 7.69
CA LEU A 156 12.33 5.83 7.08
C LEU A 156 12.83 5.00 5.88
N SER A 157 13.68 5.58 5.04
CA SER A 157 14.26 4.87 3.89
C SER A 157 15.08 3.67 4.35
N ASP A 158 15.99 3.88 5.30
CA ASP A 158 16.83 2.81 5.84
C ASP A 158 16.00 1.69 6.46
N MET A 159 14.92 2.07 7.19
CA MET A 159 13.99 1.10 7.78
C MET A 159 13.25 0.29 6.72
N LEU A 160 12.81 0.90 5.63
CA LEU A 160 12.17 0.22 4.51
C LEU A 160 13.16 -0.70 3.78
N ASP A 161 14.39 -0.22 3.57
CA ASP A 161 15.44 -0.97 2.88
C ASP A 161 15.85 -2.22 3.65
N VAL A 162 16.11 -2.11 4.95
CA VAL A 162 16.48 -3.28 5.78
C VAL A 162 15.34 -4.28 5.90
N THR A 163 14.09 -3.80 5.91
CA THR A 163 12.92 -4.68 5.97
C THR A 163 12.72 -5.43 4.64
N SER A 164 12.85 -4.74 3.51
CA SER A 164 12.68 -5.32 2.17
C SER A 164 13.80 -6.28 1.81
N ASN A 165 15.02 -6.01 2.29
CA ASN A 165 16.21 -6.83 2.03
C ASN A 165 16.43 -7.91 3.09
N HIS A 166 15.53 -8.07 4.06
CA HIS A 166 15.61 -9.08 5.12
C HIS A 166 16.94 -9.02 5.90
N GLN A 167 17.36 -7.82 6.27
CA GLN A 167 18.61 -7.59 6.98
C GLN A 167 18.37 -7.51 8.49
N VAL A 168 19.18 -8.22 9.28
CA VAL A 168 19.15 -8.10 10.74
C VAL A 168 19.72 -6.76 11.16
N VAL A 169 19.06 -6.08 12.10
CA VAL A 169 19.47 -4.76 12.54
C VAL A 169 19.65 -4.67 14.05
N GLU A 170 20.63 -3.89 14.48
CA GLU A 170 20.74 -3.37 15.82
C GLU A 170 20.04 -2.02 15.88
N VAL A 171 19.05 -1.89 16.77
CA VAL A 171 18.25 -0.68 16.94
C VAL A 171 18.51 -0.09 18.32
N GLN A 172 19.03 1.14 18.38
CA GLN A 172 19.06 1.94 19.59
C GLN A 172 17.74 2.70 19.72
N TYR A 173 17.03 2.46 20.81
CA TYR A 173 15.66 2.91 20.99
C TYR A 173 15.45 3.65 22.30
N HIS A 174 14.76 4.79 22.23
CA HIS A 174 14.42 5.60 23.39
C HIS A 174 13.07 5.15 23.98
N ASN A 175 13.12 4.45 25.11
CA ASN A 175 11.93 3.91 25.76
C ASN A 175 11.35 4.88 26.80
N TYR A 176 10.32 5.64 26.39
CA TYR A 176 9.68 6.63 27.29
C TYR A 176 8.96 5.99 28.50
N LYS A 177 8.50 4.74 28.38
CA LYS A 177 7.83 4.05 29.49
C LYS A 177 8.78 3.76 30.66
N ASN A 178 10.07 3.59 30.40
CA ASN A 178 11.10 3.27 31.39
C ASN A 178 11.94 4.51 31.77
N GLY A 179 11.32 5.67 31.86
CA GLY A 179 12.00 6.91 32.26
C GLY A 179 12.95 7.46 31.20
N GLY A 180 12.73 7.13 29.94
CA GLY A 180 13.51 7.65 28.80
C GLY A 180 14.89 6.99 28.65
N ARG A 181 15.07 5.76 29.17
CA ARG A 181 16.34 5.03 29.00
C ARG A 181 16.48 4.54 27.56
N GLU A 182 17.69 4.64 27.05
CA GLU A 182 18.08 4.01 25.79
C GLU A 182 18.21 2.50 25.99
N MET A 183 17.66 1.77 25.06
CA MET A 183 17.74 0.30 24.99
C MET A 183 18.23 -0.10 23.61
N THR A 184 18.96 -1.19 23.54
CA THR A 184 19.44 -1.75 22.27
C THR A 184 18.78 -3.09 22.04
N PHE A 185 18.22 -3.28 20.84
CA PHE A 185 17.58 -4.50 20.39
C PHE A 185 18.32 -5.02 19.16
N THR A 186 18.45 -6.34 19.05
CA THR A 186 18.75 -6.99 17.77
C THR A 186 17.43 -7.49 17.21
N LEU A 187 17.05 -7.00 16.03
CA LEU A 187 15.73 -7.21 15.45
C LEU A 187 15.84 -7.79 14.06
N HIS A 188 14.97 -8.76 13.76
CA HIS A 188 14.70 -9.25 12.41
C HIS A 188 13.47 -8.49 11.88
N PRO A 189 13.62 -7.46 11.05
CA PRO A 189 12.52 -6.60 10.61
C PRO A 189 11.60 -7.35 9.65
N TYR A 190 10.29 -7.32 9.92
CA TYR A 190 9.29 -8.03 9.12
C TYR A 190 8.30 -7.12 8.42
N TYR A 191 7.90 -6.02 9.06
CA TYR A 191 6.83 -5.19 8.56
C TYR A 191 6.95 -3.74 9.01
N VAL A 192 6.52 -2.82 8.15
CA VAL A 192 6.46 -1.38 8.43
C VAL A 192 5.03 -0.90 8.25
N LYS A 193 4.49 -0.22 9.26
CA LYS A 193 3.12 0.31 9.24
C LYS A 193 3.08 1.78 9.60
N GLN A 194 2.30 2.55 8.84
CA GLN A 194 1.92 3.90 9.27
C GLN A 194 0.57 3.86 9.99
N PHE A 195 0.51 4.51 11.13
CA PHE A 195 -0.73 4.73 11.86
C PHE A 195 -0.70 6.11 12.53
N ASN A 196 -1.78 6.87 12.38
CA ASN A 196 -1.94 8.21 12.96
C ASN A 196 -0.71 9.11 12.71
N ASN A 197 -0.28 9.17 11.45
CA ASN A 197 0.89 9.93 10.96
C ASN A 197 2.23 9.56 11.61
N ARG A 198 2.33 8.39 12.25
CA ARG A 198 3.57 7.81 12.79
C ARG A 198 3.92 6.51 12.07
N TRP A 199 5.21 6.24 11.94
CA TRP A 199 5.71 4.99 11.38
C TRP A 199 6.16 4.04 12.48
N PHE A 200 5.92 2.77 12.27
CA PHE A 200 6.25 1.70 13.21
C PHE A 200 6.93 0.56 12.48
N LEU A 201 8.01 0.07 13.06
CA LEU A 201 8.72 -1.13 12.64
C LEU A 201 8.28 -2.29 13.51
N PHE A 202 7.91 -3.39 12.87
CA PHE A 202 7.58 -4.67 13.51
C PHE A 202 8.64 -5.67 13.15
N GLY A 203 9.15 -6.39 14.13
CA GLY A 203 10.17 -7.41 13.90
C GLY A 203 10.31 -8.34 15.09
N LEU A 204 10.95 -9.48 14.86
CA LEU A 204 11.28 -10.44 15.90
C LEU A 204 12.49 -9.96 16.68
N ASP A 205 12.33 -9.79 17.98
CA ASP A 205 13.46 -9.58 18.88
C ASP A 205 14.27 -10.87 19.02
N ASP A 206 15.56 -10.79 18.72
CA ASP A 206 16.46 -11.97 18.73
C ASP A 206 16.63 -12.57 20.13
N LYS A 207 16.51 -11.76 21.18
CA LYS A 207 16.71 -12.17 22.55
C LYS A 207 15.47 -12.76 23.20
N TYR A 208 14.30 -12.13 22.98
CA TYR A 208 13.05 -12.50 23.66
C TYR A 208 12.12 -13.32 22.77
N HIS A 209 12.42 -13.45 21.47
CA HIS A 209 11.63 -14.18 20.48
C HIS A 209 10.16 -13.79 20.44
N ASN A 210 9.89 -12.50 20.64
CA ASN A 210 8.57 -11.89 20.48
C ASN A 210 8.60 -10.80 19.41
N ILE A 211 7.44 -10.45 18.90
CA ILE A 211 7.33 -9.33 17.96
C ILE A 211 7.35 -8.03 18.74
N ASP A 212 8.37 -7.23 18.49
CA ASP A 212 8.48 -5.89 19.01
C ASP A 212 7.90 -4.86 18.02
N THR A 213 7.33 -3.80 18.59
CA THR A 213 6.78 -2.66 17.87
C THR A 213 7.57 -1.41 18.23
N LEU A 214 8.36 -0.93 17.30
CA LEU A 214 9.26 0.21 17.49
C LEU A 214 8.75 1.42 16.70
N ALA A 215 8.40 2.50 17.41
CA ALA A 215 8.03 3.76 16.77
C ALA A 215 9.26 4.47 16.20
N LEU A 216 9.21 4.88 14.94
CA LEU A 216 10.32 5.48 14.20
C LEU A 216 10.89 6.73 14.88
N ASP A 217 10.02 7.57 15.44
CA ASP A 217 10.39 8.80 16.16
C ASP A 217 11.19 8.56 17.44
N ARG A 218 11.31 7.32 17.87
CA ARG A 218 12.07 6.89 19.05
C ARG A 218 13.32 6.08 18.70
N ILE A 219 13.54 5.77 17.45
CA ILE A 219 14.76 5.13 16.97
C ILE A 219 15.86 6.18 16.95
N VAL A 220 16.88 6.00 17.79
CA VAL A 220 18.06 6.85 17.86
C VAL A 220 19.00 6.49 16.72
N ASN A 221 19.27 5.19 16.56
CA ASN A 221 20.17 4.65 15.55
C ASN A 221 19.69 3.29 15.06
N LEU A 222 19.95 2.99 13.80
CA LEU A 222 19.65 1.72 13.14
C LEU A 222 20.88 1.29 12.34
N LYS A 223 21.40 0.10 12.62
CA LYS A 223 22.57 -0.44 11.93
C LYS A 223 22.35 -1.88 11.52
N VAL A 224 22.76 -2.22 10.32
CA VAL A 224 22.78 -3.62 9.87
C VAL A 224 23.83 -4.39 10.64
N VAL A 225 23.48 -5.58 11.13
CA VAL A 225 24.38 -6.50 11.81
C VAL A 225 24.86 -7.55 10.82
N GLU A 226 26.17 -7.55 10.58
CA GLU A 226 26.79 -8.56 9.71
C GLU A 226 26.99 -9.88 10.44
N GLY A 227 26.87 -11.00 9.72
CA GLY A 227 27.15 -12.33 10.23
C GLY A 227 26.01 -12.98 11.06
N VAL A 228 24.92 -12.28 11.28
CA VAL A 228 23.71 -12.84 11.90
C VAL A 228 22.73 -13.28 10.82
N GLN A 229 22.32 -14.55 10.87
CA GLN A 229 21.35 -15.09 9.92
C GLN A 229 19.96 -14.53 10.20
N PHE A 230 19.30 -13.98 9.17
CA PHE A 230 17.91 -13.53 9.28
C PHE A 230 16.96 -14.70 9.55
N VAL A 231 16.10 -14.55 10.55
CA VAL A 231 15.01 -15.49 10.83
C VAL A 231 13.78 -15.05 10.04
N PRO A 232 13.33 -15.85 9.05
CA PRO A 232 12.15 -15.49 8.27
C PRO A 232 10.87 -15.57 9.11
N ASN A 233 9.91 -14.70 8.82
CA ASN A 233 8.57 -14.79 9.40
C ASN A 233 7.78 -15.92 8.72
N THR A 234 7.44 -16.97 9.46
CA THR A 234 6.66 -18.11 8.99
C THR A 234 5.26 -18.19 9.60
N ASP A 235 5.03 -17.49 10.70
CA ASP A 235 3.87 -17.73 11.57
C ASP A 235 2.87 -16.57 11.58
N ILE A 236 3.27 -15.37 11.13
CA ILE A 236 2.46 -14.16 11.27
C ILE A 236 2.10 -13.61 9.88
N SER A 237 0.79 -13.56 9.58
CA SER A 237 0.29 -12.77 8.45
C SER A 237 0.08 -11.33 8.87
N PHE A 238 0.97 -10.43 8.48
CA PHE A 238 0.81 -9.00 8.77
C PHE A 238 -0.38 -8.37 8.03
N GLU A 239 -0.95 -9.03 7.04
CA GLU A 239 -2.21 -8.66 6.41
C GLU A 239 -3.37 -8.71 7.42
N HIS A 240 -3.35 -9.70 8.33
CA HIS A 240 -4.39 -9.95 9.34
C HIS A 240 -3.96 -9.67 10.79
N TYR A 241 -2.69 -9.31 11.00
CA TYR A 241 -2.13 -9.15 12.35
C TYR A 241 -2.83 -8.08 13.18
N PHE A 242 -3.44 -7.11 12.52
CA PHE A 242 -4.11 -5.97 13.16
C PHE A 242 -5.63 -6.05 13.09
N ASP A 243 -6.19 -7.13 12.55
CA ASP A 243 -7.64 -7.25 12.31
C ASP A 243 -8.49 -7.23 13.58
N ASP A 244 -7.89 -7.56 14.74
CA ASP A 244 -8.58 -7.57 16.01
C ASP A 244 -8.32 -6.32 16.88
N VAL A 245 -7.63 -5.30 16.35
CA VAL A 245 -7.26 -4.12 17.15
C VAL A 245 -7.43 -2.82 16.39
N VAL A 246 -7.69 -1.75 17.12
CA VAL A 246 -7.57 -0.39 16.58
C VAL A 246 -6.11 0.04 16.71
N GLY A 247 -5.49 0.42 15.59
CA GLY A 247 -4.13 0.94 15.57
C GLY A 247 -3.03 -0.10 15.41
N VAL A 248 -2.02 -0.04 16.26
CA VAL A 248 -0.76 -0.80 16.10
C VAL A 248 -0.33 -1.57 17.34
N THR A 249 -0.93 -1.29 18.50
CA THR A 249 -0.58 -1.97 19.76
C THR A 249 -1.40 -3.24 19.91
N ILE A 250 -0.73 -4.38 19.82
CA ILE A 250 -1.34 -5.67 20.09
C ILE A 250 -1.34 -5.87 21.62
N PRO A 251 -2.51 -6.03 22.25
CA PRO A 251 -2.58 -6.29 23.68
C PRO A 251 -2.04 -7.68 24.03
N SER A 252 -1.80 -7.92 25.35
CA SER A 252 -1.37 -9.25 25.81
C SER A 252 -2.37 -10.34 25.40
N LYS A 253 -1.90 -11.58 25.25
CA LYS A 253 -2.76 -12.72 24.83
C LYS A 253 -3.92 -12.99 25.78
N GLU A 254 -3.85 -12.48 27.01
CA GLU A 254 -4.89 -12.61 28.04
C GLU A 254 -6.10 -11.70 27.78
N ILE A 255 -5.93 -10.64 26.96
CA ILE A 255 -7.03 -9.74 26.58
C ILE A 255 -7.71 -10.34 25.37
N GLU A 256 -8.91 -10.86 25.58
CA GLU A 256 -9.74 -11.46 24.54
C GLU A 256 -10.43 -10.39 23.69
N LYS A 257 -10.98 -10.84 22.57
CA LYS A 257 -11.82 -10.02 21.70
C LYS A 257 -13.17 -9.78 22.37
N GLU A 258 -13.57 -8.53 22.45
CA GLU A 258 -14.83 -8.10 23.05
C GLU A 258 -15.77 -7.53 22.00
N HIS A 259 -17.05 -7.79 22.16
CA HIS A 259 -18.13 -7.13 21.43
C HIS A 259 -18.47 -5.84 22.13
N ILE A 260 -18.12 -4.70 21.54
CA ILE A 260 -18.29 -3.38 22.16
C ILE A 260 -19.42 -2.65 21.45
N VAL A 261 -20.45 -2.27 22.23
CA VAL A 261 -21.59 -1.50 21.74
C VAL A 261 -21.44 -0.05 22.18
N LEU A 262 -21.52 0.84 21.20
CA LEU A 262 -21.36 2.28 21.36
C LEU A 262 -22.61 3.00 20.92
N GLN A 263 -23.11 3.92 21.74
CA GLN A 263 -24.19 4.83 21.36
C GLN A 263 -23.62 6.23 21.11
N PHE A 264 -24.00 6.82 20.00
CA PHE A 264 -23.58 8.17 19.63
C PHE A 264 -24.74 9.17 19.69
N THR A 265 -24.40 10.45 19.83
CA THR A 265 -25.38 11.52 19.61
C THR A 265 -25.85 11.51 18.15
N LYS A 266 -27.07 11.97 17.89
CA LYS A 266 -27.64 12.11 16.54
C LYS A 266 -26.75 12.95 15.61
N GLY A 267 -26.04 13.94 16.17
CA GLY A 267 -25.12 14.78 15.42
C GLY A 267 -23.82 14.07 15.01
N ARG A 268 -23.34 13.14 15.84
CA ARG A 268 -22.07 12.42 15.60
C ARG A 268 -22.26 11.15 14.77
N PHE A 269 -23.38 10.47 14.91
CA PHE A 269 -23.64 9.16 14.28
C PHE A 269 -23.38 9.11 12.76
N PRO A 270 -23.82 10.10 11.93
CA PRO A 270 -23.55 10.05 10.48
C PRO A 270 -22.05 10.03 10.14
N TYR A 271 -21.22 10.70 10.95
CA TYR A 271 -19.76 10.73 10.74
C TYR A 271 -19.12 9.39 11.07
N VAL A 272 -19.59 8.71 12.14
CA VAL A 272 -19.06 7.40 12.52
C VAL A 272 -19.55 6.30 11.57
N SER A 273 -20.76 6.42 11.07
CA SER A 273 -21.30 5.49 10.06
C SER A 273 -20.55 5.61 8.73
N SER A 274 -20.15 6.83 8.33
CA SER A 274 -19.42 7.05 7.08
C SER A 274 -17.91 6.80 7.19
N LYS A 275 -17.33 6.90 8.40
CA LYS A 275 -15.94 6.61 8.71
C LYS A 275 -15.86 5.67 9.91
N PRO A 276 -15.97 4.35 9.69
CA PRO A 276 -15.94 3.36 10.76
C PRO A 276 -14.69 3.44 11.63
N ILE A 277 -14.86 3.18 12.94
CA ILE A 277 -13.77 3.11 13.94
C ILE A 277 -12.87 1.92 13.63
N HIS A 278 -13.49 0.82 13.21
CA HIS A 278 -12.83 -0.43 12.88
C HIS A 278 -13.59 -1.13 11.74
N HIS A 279 -12.91 -2.00 10.97
CA HIS A 279 -13.55 -2.71 9.84
C HIS A 279 -14.67 -3.66 10.28
N SER A 280 -14.66 -4.13 11.54
CA SER A 280 -15.74 -4.95 12.11
C SER A 280 -16.96 -4.13 12.55
N GLN A 281 -16.99 -2.82 12.31
CA GLN A 281 -18.10 -2.00 12.75
C GLN A 281 -19.40 -2.37 12.02
N GLU A 282 -20.44 -2.62 12.81
CA GLU A 282 -21.81 -2.83 12.32
C GLU A 282 -22.76 -1.80 12.93
N ILE A 283 -23.79 -1.44 12.18
CA ILE A 283 -24.88 -0.58 12.69
C ILE A 283 -25.88 -1.47 13.41
N VAL A 284 -26.01 -1.28 14.73
CA VAL A 284 -26.95 -2.03 15.56
C VAL A 284 -28.34 -1.41 15.50
N SER A 285 -28.44 -0.08 15.57
CA SER A 285 -29.69 0.67 15.45
C SER A 285 -29.42 2.07 14.89
N GLU A 286 -30.06 2.39 13.76
CA GLU A 286 -30.01 3.76 13.22
C GLU A 286 -30.82 4.73 14.05
N GLU A 287 -31.98 4.28 14.57
CA GLU A 287 -32.90 5.11 15.37
C GLU A 287 -32.25 5.56 16.69
N ASP A 288 -31.55 4.62 17.37
CA ASP A 288 -30.86 4.87 18.64
C ASP A 288 -29.41 5.32 18.44
N CYS A 289 -28.95 5.43 17.18
CA CYS A 289 -27.59 5.82 16.85
C CYS A 289 -26.53 4.89 17.43
N MET A 290 -26.73 3.56 17.36
CA MET A 290 -25.85 2.55 17.95
C MET A 290 -25.04 1.82 16.89
N VAL A 291 -23.78 1.60 17.21
CA VAL A 291 -22.86 0.73 16.43
C VAL A 291 -22.20 -0.29 17.35
N SER A 292 -21.78 -1.41 16.81
CA SER A 292 -20.93 -2.37 17.50
C SER A 292 -19.60 -2.55 16.78
N ILE A 293 -18.56 -2.93 17.51
CA ILE A 293 -17.25 -3.34 17.00
C ILE A 293 -16.77 -4.58 17.75
N ASP A 294 -16.06 -5.46 17.06
CA ASP A 294 -15.45 -6.67 17.62
C ASP A 294 -13.94 -6.52 17.63
N VAL A 295 -13.38 -6.18 18.78
CA VAL A 295 -11.93 -5.87 18.90
C VAL A 295 -11.37 -6.31 20.26
N ARG A 296 -10.06 -6.47 20.33
CA ARG A 296 -9.32 -6.60 21.59
C ARG A 296 -9.01 -5.19 22.10
N PRO A 297 -9.56 -4.78 23.26
CA PRO A 297 -9.36 -3.44 23.76
C PRO A 297 -7.88 -3.09 23.99
N ASN A 298 -7.49 -1.91 23.51
CA ASN A 298 -6.13 -1.37 23.67
C ASN A 298 -6.18 0.14 23.95
N ASN A 299 -5.02 0.75 24.19
CA ASN A 299 -4.93 2.17 24.50
C ASN A 299 -5.36 3.07 23.32
N GLU A 300 -5.14 2.64 22.09
CA GLU A 300 -5.55 3.38 20.89
C GLU A 300 -7.07 3.46 20.81
N LEU A 301 -7.77 2.36 21.05
CA LEU A 301 -9.24 2.35 21.13
C LEU A 301 -9.75 3.28 22.23
N VAL A 302 -9.20 3.16 23.45
CA VAL A 302 -9.56 4.05 24.58
C VAL A 302 -9.37 5.52 24.19
N THR A 303 -8.25 5.85 23.58
CA THR A 303 -7.95 7.21 23.13
C THR A 303 -8.94 7.68 22.07
N GLN A 304 -9.27 6.84 21.12
CA GLN A 304 -10.22 7.15 20.06
C GLN A 304 -11.64 7.37 20.62
N ILE A 305 -12.11 6.53 21.53
CA ILE A 305 -13.40 6.71 22.19
C ILE A 305 -13.43 8.03 22.96
N LEU A 306 -12.41 8.31 23.77
CA LEU A 306 -12.33 9.56 24.53
C LEU A 306 -12.24 10.81 23.63
N SER A 307 -11.73 10.68 22.39
CA SER A 307 -11.66 11.78 21.44
C SER A 307 -13.03 12.26 20.93
N PHE A 308 -14.06 11.42 21.02
CA PHE A 308 -15.45 11.83 20.71
C PHE A 308 -16.07 12.69 21.81
N GLY A 309 -15.43 12.76 22.98
CA GLY A 309 -15.92 13.55 24.12
C GLY A 309 -17.30 13.07 24.60
N PRO A 310 -18.27 13.99 24.81
CA PRO A 310 -19.61 13.66 25.27
C PRO A 310 -20.50 13.06 24.16
N ASP A 311 -20.01 12.92 22.95
CA ASP A 311 -20.80 12.43 21.81
C ASP A 311 -20.89 10.90 21.74
N VAL A 312 -20.25 10.18 22.66
CA VAL A 312 -20.25 8.72 22.69
C VAL A 312 -20.48 8.19 24.10
N GLU A 313 -21.24 7.12 24.18
CA GLU A 313 -21.39 6.31 25.38
C GLU A 313 -21.08 4.85 25.06
N VAL A 314 -20.27 4.20 25.93
CA VAL A 314 -20.03 2.76 25.87
C VAL A 314 -21.18 2.08 26.60
N LEU A 315 -21.97 1.27 25.91
CA LEU A 315 -23.06 0.50 26.50
C LEU A 315 -22.58 -0.85 27.01
N GLU A 316 -21.82 -1.56 26.18
CA GLU A 316 -21.30 -2.91 26.43
C GLU A 316 -19.86 -3.04 25.92
N PRO A 317 -19.03 -3.93 26.52
CA PRO A 317 -19.28 -4.65 27.76
C PRO A 317 -19.02 -3.75 28.98
N GLN A 318 -19.53 -4.17 30.12
CA GLN A 318 -19.36 -3.41 31.38
C GLN A 318 -17.88 -3.21 31.75
N SER A 319 -17.02 -4.18 31.49
CA SER A 319 -15.55 -4.10 31.68
C SER A 319 -14.92 -2.90 30.96
N PHE A 320 -15.23 -2.75 29.69
CA PHE A 320 -14.70 -1.64 28.88
C PHE A 320 -15.35 -0.31 29.25
N ARG A 321 -16.66 -0.31 29.54
CA ARG A 321 -17.36 0.88 30.07
C ARG A 321 -16.70 1.41 31.34
N GLU A 322 -16.39 0.55 32.31
CA GLU A 322 -15.72 0.92 33.56
C GLU A 322 -14.31 1.48 33.31
N GLN A 323 -13.58 0.95 32.34
CA GLN A 323 -12.29 1.49 31.93
C GLN A 323 -12.41 2.95 31.44
N ILE A 324 -13.41 3.25 30.59
CA ILE A 324 -13.67 4.61 30.11
C ILE A 324 -14.08 5.53 31.24
N ILE A 325 -15.00 5.07 32.15
CA ILE A 325 -15.41 5.83 33.31
C ILE A 325 -14.22 6.18 34.20
N SER A 326 -13.31 5.23 34.44
CA SER A 326 -12.08 5.47 35.23
C SER A 326 -11.23 6.59 34.59
N LYS A 327 -11.09 6.61 33.30
CA LYS A 327 -10.35 7.67 32.58
C LYS A 327 -11.04 9.04 32.71
N ILE A 328 -12.35 9.08 32.57
CA ILE A 328 -13.13 10.32 32.76
C ILE A 328 -12.98 10.85 34.18
N GLN A 329 -12.98 9.97 35.18
CA GLN A 329 -12.75 10.36 36.58
C GLN A 329 -11.34 10.92 36.82
N GLU A 330 -10.32 10.36 36.14
CA GLU A 330 -8.96 10.93 36.17
C GLU A 330 -8.93 12.35 35.56
N TYR A 331 -9.68 12.61 34.48
CA TYR A 331 -9.84 13.96 33.93
C TYR A 331 -10.53 14.89 34.90
N ASN A 332 -11.68 14.49 35.48
CA ASN A 332 -12.39 15.31 36.43
C ASN A 332 -11.50 15.73 37.60
N LYS A 333 -10.69 14.83 38.15
CA LYS A 333 -9.74 15.16 39.22
C LYS A 333 -8.73 16.23 38.80
N LYS A 334 -8.30 16.24 37.54
CA LYS A 334 -7.32 17.23 37.02
C LYS A 334 -7.95 18.60 36.78
N TYR A 335 -9.22 18.64 36.35
CA TYR A 335 -9.90 19.90 36.00
C TYR A 335 -10.75 20.48 37.15
N SER A 336 -11.18 19.70 38.16
CA SER A 336 -11.90 20.20 39.30
C SER A 336 -11.02 20.79 40.42
N LEU A 337 -9.71 20.84 40.18
CA LEU A 337 -8.75 21.54 41.04
C LEU A 337 -8.51 22.99 40.59
N LEU A 338 -9.27 23.47 39.63
CA LEU A 338 -9.36 24.86 39.18
C LEU A 338 -10.65 25.50 39.75
#